data_771ed5c1f9a599f17890a2bc3a5d07b2
#
_entry.id   771ed5c1f9a599f17890a2bc3a5d07b2
#
_cell.length_a   1.000
_cell.length_b   1.000
_cell.length_c   1.000
_cell.angle_alpha   90.00
_cell.angle_beta   90.00
_cell.angle_gamma   90.00
#
_symmetry.space_group_name_H-M   'P 1'
#
loop_
_entity.id
_entity.type
_entity.pdbx_description
1 polymer ?
#
loop_
_entity_poly.entity_id
_entity_poly.type
_entity_poly.pdbx_seq_one_letter_code
_entity_poly.pdbx_strand_id
1 'polypeptide(L)'
;MPLPHSIAAVFGRPLAPHRWWHRWWRRQSAAQQDRLAALMPLLSVLLFMAAIASAITYFRLEEVEREQEAVTRDVEYAQQRMRLRLLERQEQLMRIARDVSNREFEESEFVFQSETLVSQYPELLGVTWINARREVVTAYTSPSAPNHTHRSAGHTLEPEDTDGAFELTRDLRPPIYSRPLGEMANAPRTLLLLIPLTEQGRFSGVVMGEYSIDGLLRFGIPPEVMARYAVALLDDKGEVLAGGLQAPPQSPLRRLPWASQALTHEVPVSPIGNSVVLKAQGYRTSQDAVGSAFFWVVGALSTLTVWMLMGTWRHTRRRIQTQQALMAETNFRRAMENSMLTGMRALDMDGRITYVNPAFCSMTGWTETELIGCTAPFPYWPDSDHDMLSARLEDELHGRSTP
;
A
#
# COMPACT_ATOMS: atom_id res chain seq x y z
N MET A 1 20.54 -34.01 27.31
CA MET A 1 19.30 -34.38 26.61
C MET A 1 19.49 -34.04 25.14
N PRO A 2 19.53 -35.01 24.22
CA PRO A 2 19.71 -34.77 22.79
C PRO A 2 18.36 -34.48 22.14
N LEU A 3 18.36 -33.51 21.23
CA LEU A 3 17.22 -33.11 20.40
C LEU A 3 16.82 -34.23 19.42
N PRO A 4 15.53 -34.42 19.11
CA PRO A 4 15.07 -35.49 18.24
C PRO A 4 15.34 -35.16 16.74
N HIS A 5 16.04 -36.09 16.08
CA HIS A 5 16.22 -36.17 14.63
C HIS A 5 14.91 -36.59 13.95
N SER A 6 14.04 -35.65 13.54
CA SER A 6 12.90 -36.01 12.67
C SER A 6 12.27 -34.85 11.85
N ILE A 7 13.05 -33.88 11.39
CA ILE A 7 12.55 -32.86 10.42
C ILE A 7 13.06 -33.12 8.97
N ALA A 8 13.96 -34.09 8.79
CA ALA A 8 14.51 -34.40 7.45
C ALA A 8 13.63 -35.32 6.56
N ALA A 9 12.48 -35.78 7.04
CA ALA A 9 11.66 -36.78 6.32
C ALA A 9 10.46 -36.19 5.54
N VAL A 10 10.20 -34.88 5.62
CA VAL A 10 9.05 -34.24 4.91
C VAL A 10 9.45 -33.64 3.55
N PHE A 11 10.73 -33.43 3.28
CA PHE A 11 11.21 -33.04 1.93
C PHE A 11 11.59 -34.27 1.09
N GLY A 12 10.67 -35.23 1.04
CA GLY A 12 10.82 -36.43 0.25
C GLY A 12 10.56 -36.21 -1.23
N ARG A 13 11.59 -36.47 -2.04
CA ARG A 13 11.66 -36.65 -3.50
C ARG A 13 11.44 -35.40 -4.33
N PRO A 14 12.47 -34.91 -5.01
CA PRO A 14 12.28 -33.95 -6.08
C PRO A 14 11.40 -34.61 -7.16
N LEU A 15 10.16 -34.15 -7.23
CA LEU A 15 9.31 -34.40 -8.40
C LEU A 15 10.14 -33.99 -9.61
N ALA A 16 10.54 -34.93 -10.46
CA ALA A 16 11.31 -34.67 -11.65
C ALA A 16 10.37 -34.13 -12.76
N PRO A 17 10.01 -32.84 -12.77
CA PRO A 17 9.15 -32.23 -13.80
C PRO A 17 9.86 -32.24 -15.15
N HIS A 18 11.18 -32.42 -15.15
CA HIS A 18 12.04 -32.38 -16.31
C HIS A 18 11.72 -33.47 -17.36
N ARG A 19 11.36 -34.68 -16.92
CA ARG A 19 11.09 -35.80 -17.86
C ARG A 19 9.75 -35.69 -18.56
N TRP A 20 8.71 -35.17 -17.87
CA TRP A 20 7.40 -34.99 -18.46
C TRP A 20 7.39 -33.83 -19.46
N TRP A 21 8.06 -32.72 -19.14
CA TRP A 21 8.23 -31.56 -20.00
C TRP A 21 8.97 -31.89 -21.30
N HIS A 22 10.08 -32.64 -21.23
CA HIS A 22 10.80 -33.08 -22.43
C HIS A 22 10.01 -34.01 -23.34
N ARG A 23 9.15 -34.88 -22.76
CA ARG A 23 8.29 -35.77 -23.57
C ARG A 23 7.15 -34.97 -24.23
N TRP A 24 6.56 -34.02 -23.53
CA TRP A 24 5.53 -33.12 -24.08
C TRP A 24 6.12 -32.25 -25.18
N TRP A 25 7.31 -31.65 -24.97
CA TRP A 25 7.98 -30.79 -25.93
C TRP A 25 8.29 -31.50 -27.25
N ARG A 26 8.79 -32.76 -27.20
CA ARG A 26 9.11 -33.56 -28.39
C ARG A 26 7.89 -34.03 -29.19
N ARG A 27 6.69 -33.96 -28.65
CA ARG A 27 5.42 -34.31 -29.32
C ARG A 27 4.83 -33.16 -30.13
N GLN A 28 5.34 -31.97 -30.00
CA GLN A 28 4.86 -30.78 -30.72
C GLN A 28 5.51 -30.73 -32.11
N SER A 29 4.77 -30.25 -33.13
CA SER A 29 5.31 -29.98 -34.46
C SER A 29 6.35 -28.84 -34.37
N ALA A 30 7.33 -28.85 -35.30
CA ALA A 30 8.41 -27.85 -35.35
C ALA A 30 7.84 -26.41 -35.33
N ALA A 31 6.76 -26.15 -36.07
CA ALA A 31 6.10 -24.83 -36.10
C ALA A 31 5.46 -24.45 -34.76
N GLN A 32 5.00 -25.43 -33.97
CA GLN A 32 4.46 -25.20 -32.63
C GLN A 32 5.58 -24.98 -31.61
N GLN A 33 6.68 -25.68 -31.71
CA GLN A 33 7.88 -25.47 -30.88
C GLN A 33 8.43 -24.06 -31.07
N ASP A 34 8.52 -23.57 -32.31
CA ASP A 34 8.96 -22.21 -32.60
C ASP A 34 8.01 -21.13 -32.05
N ARG A 35 6.70 -21.34 -32.15
CA ARG A 35 5.71 -20.43 -31.55
C ARG A 35 5.78 -20.43 -30.04
N LEU A 36 5.92 -21.59 -29.40
CA LEU A 36 6.04 -21.72 -27.95
C LEU A 36 7.36 -21.11 -27.45
N ALA A 37 8.48 -21.37 -28.15
CA ALA A 37 9.77 -20.76 -27.85
C ALA A 37 9.73 -19.23 -27.96
N ALA A 38 8.95 -18.70 -28.90
CA ALA A 38 8.75 -17.27 -29.05
C ALA A 38 7.82 -16.65 -27.97
N LEU A 39 6.89 -17.43 -27.42
CA LEU A 39 5.95 -16.97 -26.39
C LEU A 39 6.50 -17.12 -24.96
N MET A 40 7.41 -18.05 -24.71
CA MET A 40 7.99 -18.33 -23.39
C MET A 40 8.63 -17.09 -22.73
N PRO A 41 9.42 -16.25 -23.40
CA PRO A 41 9.97 -15.03 -22.80
C PRO A 41 8.85 -14.04 -22.43
N LEU A 42 7.81 -13.93 -23.26
CA LEU A 42 6.67 -13.06 -22.98
C LEU A 42 5.88 -13.56 -21.76
N LEU A 43 5.67 -14.86 -21.64
CA LEU A 43 4.99 -15.48 -20.49
C LEU A 43 5.81 -15.32 -19.22
N SER A 44 7.13 -15.50 -19.26
CA SER A 44 7.99 -15.31 -18.10
C SER A 44 7.99 -13.87 -17.60
N VAL A 45 7.98 -12.90 -18.51
CA VAL A 45 7.85 -11.47 -18.19
C VAL A 45 6.51 -11.17 -17.55
N LEU A 46 5.43 -11.73 -18.09
CA LEU A 46 4.07 -11.51 -17.57
C LEU A 46 3.91 -12.13 -16.18
N LEU A 47 4.44 -13.32 -15.95
CA LEU A 47 4.47 -13.98 -14.64
C LEU A 47 5.32 -13.19 -13.64
N PHE A 48 6.47 -12.65 -14.05
CA PHE A 48 7.31 -11.82 -13.21
C PHE A 48 6.59 -10.52 -12.81
N MET A 49 5.92 -9.85 -13.76
CA MET A 49 5.10 -8.67 -13.46
C MET A 49 3.93 -8.98 -12.52
N ALA A 50 3.26 -10.11 -12.72
CA ALA A 50 2.19 -10.56 -11.84
C ALA A 50 2.70 -10.86 -10.42
N ALA A 51 3.87 -11.49 -10.30
CA ALA A 51 4.50 -11.77 -9.01
C ALA A 51 4.89 -10.48 -8.27
N ILE A 52 5.46 -9.49 -8.98
CA ILE A 52 5.78 -8.17 -8.39
C ILE A 52 4.50 -7.46 -7.96
N ALA A 53 3.47 -7.41 -8.81
CA ALA A 53 2.20 -6.77 -8.47
C ALA A 53 1.54 -7.45 -7.26
N SER A 54 1.57 -8.77 -7.19
CA SER A 54 1.08 -9.55 -6.05
C SER A 54 1.87 -9.26 -4.77
N ALA A 55 3.19 -9.22 -4.84
CA ALA A 55 4.05 -8.90 -3.70
C ALA A 55 3.80 -7.47 -3.19
N ILE A 56 3.71 -6.48 -4.09
CA ILE A 56 3.40 -5.10 -3.74
C ILE A 56 2.04 -5.02 -3.04
N THR A 57 1.02 -5.70 -3.59
CA THR A 57 -0.33 -5.69 -3.03
C THR A 57 -0.34 -6.35 -1.65
N TYR A 58 0.35 -7.46 -1.48
CA TYR A 58 0.47 -8.17 -0.21
C TYR A 58 1.13 -7.30 0.88
N PHE A 59 2.27 -6.69 0.58
CA PHE A 59 2.96 -5.81 1.54
C PHE A 59 2.13 -4.58 1.90
N ARG A 60 1.39 -4.01 0.95
CA ARG A 60 0.49 -2.88 1.21
C ARG A 60 -0.67 -3.27 2.13
N LEU A 61 -1.27 -4.42 1.91
CA LEU A 61 -2.36 -4.91 2.77
C LEU A 61 -1.86 -5.17 4.20
N GLU A 62 -0.71 -5.82 4.33
CA GLU A 62 -0.10 -6.11 5.64
C GLU A 62 0.30 -4.82 6.38
N GLU A 63 0.82 -3.81 5.68
CA GLU A 63 1.17 -2.50 6.26
C GLU A 63 -0.08 -1.77 6.79
N VAL A 64 -1.16 -1.71 6.00
CA VAL A 64 -2.42 -1.09 6.41
C VAL A 64 -3.04 -1.82 7.61
N GLU A 65 -3.01 -3.15 7.65
CA GLU A 65 -3.53 -3.94 8.75
C GLU A 65 -2.75 -3.68 10.04
N ARG A 66 -1.42 -3.66 9.99
CA ARG A 66 -0.55 -3.33 11.14
C ARG A 66 -0.78 -1.91 11.65
N GLU A 67 -0.93 -0.94 10.76
CA GLU A 67 -1.24 0.44 11.14
C GLU A 67 -2.63 0.55 11.79
N GLN A 68 -3.63 -0.16 11.25
CA GLN A 68 -4.98 -0.19 11.83
C GLN A 68 -4.96 -0.78 13.25
N GLU A 69 -4.25 -1.89 13.46
CA GLU A 69 -4.08 -2.49 14.78
C GLU A 69 -3.35 -1.56 15.75
N ALA A 70 -2.37 -0.80 15.28
CA ALA A 70 -1.66 0.17 16.10
C ALA A 70 -2.57 1.32 16.53
N VAL A 71 -3.35 1.90 15.61
CA VAL A 71 -4.34 2.96 15.92
C VAL A 71 -5.36 2.45 16.93
N THR A 72 -5.92 1.26 16.70
CA THR A 72 -6.91 0.65 17.61
C THR A 72 -6.34 0.50 19.01
N ARG A 73 -5.18 -0.12 19.15
CA ARG A 73 -4.52 -0.34 20.45
C ARG A 73 -4.18 0.97 21.18
N ASP A 74 -3.64 1.95 20.46
CA ASP A 74 -3.25 3.24 21.06
C ASP A 74 -4.47 4.06 21.49
N VAL A 75 -5.58 4.00 20.74
CA VAL A 75 -6.84 4.66 21.09
C VAL A 75 -7.53 3.97 22.28
N GLU A 76 -7.57 2.65 22.31
CA GLU A 76 -8.09 1.89 23.43
C GLU A 76 -7.27 2.15 24.71
N TYR A 77 -5.95 2.23 24.60
CA TYR A 77 -5.08 2.63 25.71
C TYR A 77 -5.40 4.05 26.22
N ALA A 78 -5.58 5.01 25.31
CA ALA A 78 -5.97 6.37 25.68
C ALA A 78 -7.34 6.40 26.36
N GLN A 79 -8.31 5.65 25.84
CA GLN A 79 -9.64 5.52 26.43
C GLN A 79 -9.59 4.91 27.84
N GLN A 80 -8.82 3.83 28.03
CA GLN A 80 -8.67 3.20 29.35
C GLN A 80 -8.04 4.17 30.37
N ARG A 81 -7.03 4.92 29.96
CA ARG A 81 -6.39 5.93 30.82
C ARG A 81 -7.34 7.06 31.19
N MET A 82 -8.11 7.56 30.22
CA MET A 82 -9.15 8.57 30.48
C MET A 82 -10.23 8.01 31.43
N ARG A 83 -10.66 6.78 31.21
CA ARG A 83 -11.62 6.10 32.08
C ARG A 83 -11.13 6.03 33.53
N LEU A 84 -9.90 5.58 33.75
CA LEU A 84 -9.34 5.48 35.10
C LEU A 84 -9.31 6.84 35.79
N ARG A 85 -8.92 7.90 35.08
CA ARG A 85 -8.93 9.26 35.61
C ARG A 85 -10.32 9.73 35.96
N LEU A 86 -11.31 9.55 35.09
CA LEU A 86 -12.70 9.94 35.37
C LEU A 86 -13.26 9.20 36.58
N LEU A 87 -13.01 7.90 36.70
CA LEU A 87 -13.43 7.11 37.86
C LEU A 87 -12.76 7.58 39.15
N GLU A 88 -11.49 7.90 39.13
CA GLU A 88 -10.75 8.44 40.26
C GLU A 88 -11.35 9.81 40.72
N ARG A 89 -11.66 10.71 39.76
CA ARG A 89 -12.30 11.99 40.05
C ARG A 89 -13.72 11.80 40.60
N GLN A 90 -14.47 10.88 40.00
CA GLN A 90 -15.80 10.52 40.50
C GLN A 90 -15.74 10.03 41.94
N GLU A 91 -14.74 9.19 42.30
CA GLU A 91 -14.57 8.70 43.66
C GLU A 91 -14.22 9.84 44.63
N GLN A 92 -13.39 10.80 44.26
CA GLN A 92 -13.07 11.96 45.07
C GLN A 92 -14.32 12.81 45.31
N LEU A 93 -15.11 13.10 44.28
CA LEU A 93 -16.38 13.85 44.44
C LEU A 93 -17.41 13.07 45.25
N MET A 94 -17.45 11.73 45.13
CA MET A 94 -18.32 10.89 45.99
C MET A 94 -17.91 10.92 47.46
N ARG A 95 -16.63 11.10 47.80
CA ARG A 95 -16.21 11.33 49.19
C ARG A 95 -16.77 12.63 49.70
N ILE A 96 -16.58 13.74 48.99
CA ILE A 96 -17.16 15.05 49.37
C ILE A 96 -18.68 14.94 49.52
N ALA A 97 -19.36 14.27 48.57
CA ALA A 97 -20.81 14.10 48.64
C ALA A 97 -21.27 13.28 49.88
N ARG A 98 -20.47 12.28 50.28
CA ARG A 98 -20.74 11.49 51.50
C ARG A 98 -20.59 12.34 52.77
N ASP A 99 -19.51 13.12 52.85
CA ASP A 99 -19.21 13.94 54.01
C ASP A 99 -20.26 15.02 54.18
N VAL A 100 -20.73 15.62 53.06
CA VAL A 100 -21.89 16.53 53.04
C VAL A 100 -23.19 15.83 53.50
N SER A 101 -23.44 14.59 53.00
CA SER A 101 -24.64 13.81 53.37
C SER A 101 -24.67 13.45 54.84
N ASN A 102 -23.52 13.22 55.45
CA ASN A 102 -23.34 12.89 56.88
C ASN A 102 -23.39 14.15 57.78
N ARG A 103 -23.48 15.35 57.21
CA ARG A 103 -23.38 16.63 57.94
C ARG A 103 -22.03 16.83 58.64
N GLU A 104 -20.98 16.22 58.11
CA GLU A 104 -19.62 16.39 58.59
C GLU A 104 -19.00 17.69 58.09
N PHE A 105 -19.50 18.22 56.94
CA PHE A 105 -19.02 19.45 56.33
C PHE A 105 -20.01 20.64 56.52
N GLU A 106 -19.45 21.77 56.96
CA GLU A 106 -20.05 23.07 56.77
C GLU A 106 -19.73 23.64 55.40
N GLU A 107 -20.43 24.70 54.99
CA GLU A 107 -20.21 25.33 53.67
C GLU A 107 -18.75 25.77 53.44
N SER A 108 -18.08 26.26 54.49
CA SER A 108 -16.68 26.68 54.46
C SER A 108 -15.72 25.52 54.16
N GLU A 109 -15.95 24.36 54.78
CA GLU A 109 -15.16 23.16 54.59
C GLU A 109 -15.38 22.57 53.19
N PHE A 110 -16.62 22.57 52.70
CA PHE A 110 -16.95 22.21 51.34
C PHE A 110 -16.17 23.05 50.32
N VAL A 111 -16.13 24.39 50.50
CA VAL A 111 -15.38 25.30 49.61
C VAL A 111 -13.90 24.96 49.65
N PHE A 112 -13.30 24.73 50.82
CA PHE A 112 -11.87 24.40 50.97
C PHE A 112 -11.50 23.09 50.28
N GLN A 113 -12.32 22.04 50.48
CA GLN A 113 -12.10 20.75 49.84
C GLN A 113 -12.29 20.85 48.31
N SER A 114 -13.27 21.60 47.86
CA SER A 114 -13.53 21.86 46.43
C SER A 114 -12.38 22.64 45.79
N GLU A 115 -11.84 23.66 46.46
CA GLU A 115 -10.67 24.44 46.01
C GLU A 115 -9.45 23.54 45.87
N THR A 116 -9.19 22.67 46.86
CA THR A 116 -8.08 21.71 46.82
C THR A 116 -8.22 20.78 45.61
N LEU A 117 -9.41 20.23 45.38
CA LEU A 117 -9.69 19.32 44.28
C LEU A 117 -9.54 20.00 42.89
N VAL A 118 -10.10 21.18 42.71
CA VAL A 118 -10.03 21.95 41.48
C VAL A 118 -8.58 22.39 41.18
N SER A 119 -7.81 22.78 42.22
CA SER A 119 -6.42 23.16 42.06
C SER A 119 -5.54 21.98 41.65
N GLN A 120 -5.87 20.79 42.10
CA GLN A 120 -5.14 19.55 41.78
C GLN A 120 -5.45 19.05 40.37
N TYR A 121 -6.65 19.32 39.85
CA TYR A 121 -7.15 18.75 38.59
C TYR A 121 -7.60 19.83 37.62
N PRO A 122 -6.73 20.26 36.71
CA PRO A 122 -7.00 21.38 35.81
C PRO A 122 -8.17 21.17 34.84
N GLU A 123 -8.60 19.94 34.63
CA GLU A 123 -9.78 19.58 33.84
C GLU A 123 -11.10 19.85 34.58
N LEU A 124 -11.06 19.93 35.92
CA LEU A 124 -12.22 20.23 36.75
C LEU A 124 -12.32 21.76 36.96
N LEU A 125 -13.38 22.36 36.43
CA LEU A 125 -13.59 23.80 36.45
C LEU A 125 -14.21 24.29 37.76
N GLY A 126 -15.03 23.46 38.39
CA GLY A 126 -15.69 23.81 39.63
C GLY A 126 -16.47 22.67 40.25
N VAL A 127 -16.80 22.84 41.53
CA VAL A 127 -17.67 21.94 42.30
C VAL A 127 -18.76 22.76 42.95
N THR A 128 -20.00 22.31 42.79
CA THR A 128 -21.19 23.01 43.29
C THR A 128 -22.06 22.10 44.14
N TRP A 129 -22.43 22.53 45.30
CA TRP A 129 -23.41 21.86 46.15
C TRP A 129 -24.80 22.46 45.91
N ILE A 130 -25.78 21.63 45.54
CA ILE A 130 -27.13 22.01 45.14
C ILE A 130 -28.10 21.22 46.01
N ASN A 131 -29.10 21.91 46.61
CA ASN A 131 -30.12 21.29 47.42
C ASN A 131 -31.24 20.60 46.59
N ALA A 132 -32.15 19.91 47.25
CA ALA A 132 -33.27 19.21 46.60
C ALA A 132 -34.21 20.13 45.82
N ARG A 133 -34.19 21.47 46.08
CA ARG A 133 -34.99 22.50 45.39
C ARG A 133 -34.25 23.11 44.20
N ARG A 134 -33.06 22.55 43.81
CA ARG A 134 -32.16 23.06 42.79
C ARG A 134 -31.51 24.41 43.11
N GLU A 135 -31.54 24.85 44.37
CA GLU A 135 -30.84 26.05 44.77
C GLU A 135 -29.38 25.73 45.10
N VAL A 136 -28.48 26.56 44.63
CA VAL A 136 -27.05 26.48 44.95
C VAL A 136 -26.85 26.84 46.41
N VAL A 137 -26.38 25.92 47.22
CA VAL A 137 -26.01 26.15 48.61
C VAL A 137 -24.68 26.89 48.64
N THR A 138 -23.68 26.31 48.03
CA THR A 138 -22.34 26.91 47.89
C THR A 138 -21.62 26.32 46.68
N ALA A 139 -20.60 27.02 46.18
CA ALA A 139 -19.82 26.58 45.03
C ALA A 139 -18.39 27.10 45.11
N TYR A 140 -17.45 26.30 44.58
CA TYR A 140 -16.13 26.78 44.24
C TYR A 140 -15.90 26.62 42.73
N THR A 141 -15.44 27.70 42.10
CA THR A 141 -15.14 27.70 40.67
C THR A 141 -13.74 28.23 40.44
N SER A 142 -12.95 27.58 39.58
CA SER A 142 -11.62 28.03 39.22
C SER A 142 -11.65 29.45 38.67
N PRO A 143 -10.70 30.31 39.03
CA PRO A 143 -10.62 31.69 38.47
C PRO A 143 -10.43 31.72 36.95
N SER A 144 -9.92 30.60 36.35
CA SER A 144 -9.73 30.45 34.92
C SER A 144 -10.96 29.87 34.20
N ALA A 145 -12.01 29.55 34.93
CA ALA A 145 -13.21 28.95 34.36
C ALA A 145 -14.03 30.00 33.56
N PRO A 146 -14.77 29.57 32.53
CA PRO A 146 -15.66 30.44 31.77
C PRO A 146 -16.75 31.07 32.67
N ASN A 147 -17.22 32.28 32.33
CA ASN A 147 -18.18 33.02 33.14
C ASN A 147 -19.50 32.26 33.41
N HIS A 148 -19.93 31.40 32.49
CA HIS A 148 -21.17 30.62 32.65
C HIS A 148 -21.08 29.52 33.74
N THR A 149 -19.86 29.16 34.15
CA THR A 149 -19.65 28.18 35.22
C THR A 149 -19.69 28.78 36.63
N HIS A 150 -19.60 30.12 36.75
CA HIS A 150 -19.66 30.81 38.04
C HIS A 150 -21.09 30.84 38.57
N ARG A 151 -21.34 30.07 39.61
CA ARG A 151 -22.64 29.97 40.29
C ARG A 151 -22.58 30.59 41.69
N SER A 152 -23.51 31.49 41.96
CA SER A 152 -23.61 32.15 43.27
C SER A 152 -24.56 31.40 44.20
N ALA A 153 -24.29 31.40 45.47
CA ALA A 153 -25.21 30.87 46.49
C ALA A 153 -26.60 31.52 46.37
N GLY A 154 -27.63 30.72 46.53
CA GLY A 154 -29.04 31.13 46.38
C GLY A 154 -29.54 31.14 44.91
N HIS A 155 -28.70 30.92 43.92
CA HIS A 155 -29.14 30.78 42.53
C HIS A 155 -29.89 29.47 42.31
N THR A 156 -31.05 29.52 41.66
CA THR A 156 -31.82 28.32 41.30
C THR A 156 -31.47 27.88 39.90
N LEU A 157 -31.05 26.63 39.75
CA LEU A 157 -30.72 26.03 38.46
C LEU A 157 -31.96 25.65 37.66
N GLU A 158 -32.03 26.09 36.43
CA GLU A 158 -33.06 25.64 35.49
C GLU A 158 -32.78 24.19 35.02
N PRO A 159 -33.81 23.44 34.58
CA PRO A 159 -33.59 22.08 34.00
C PRO A 159 -32.60 22.06 32.89
N GLU A 160 -32.55 23.08 32.08
CA GLU A 160 -31.68 23.25 30.91
C GLU A 160 -30.21 23.38 31.30
N ASP A 161 -29.90 23.96 32.47
CA ASP A 161 -28.53 24.09 32.99
C ASP A 161 -27.84 22.77 33.29
N THR A 162 -28.60 21.68 33.41
CA THR A 162 -28.12 20.35 33.75
C THR A 162 -28.50 19.29 32.71
N ASP A 163 -29.10 19.68 31.57
CA ASP A 163 -29.60 18.78 30.53
C ASP A 163 -30.44 17.62 31.10
N GLY A 164 -31.27 17.89 32.12
CA GLY A 164 -32.08 16.87 32.78
C GLY A 164 -31.32 15.88 33.68
N ALA A 165 -29.99 16.00 33.79
CA ALA A 165 -29.18 15.10 34.59
C ALA A 165 -29.49 15.17 36.09
N PHE A 166 -29.97 16.32 36.58
CA PHE A 166 -30.40 16.49 37.98
C PHE A 166 -31.58 15.57 38.28
N GLU A 167 -32.62 15.54 37.42
CA GLU A 167 -33.81 14.69 37.58
C GLU A 167 -33.43 13.21 37.54
N LEU A 168 -32.61 12.84 36.57
CA LEU A 168 -32.12 11.48 36.44
C LEU A 168 -31.34 11.04 37.68
N THR A 169 -30.48 11.91 38.24
CA THR A 169 -29.72 11.62 39.46
C THR A 169 -30.63 11.46 40.65
N ARG A 170 -31.70 12.31 40.78
CA ARG A 170 -32.68 12.20 41.83
C ARG A 170 -33.47 10.88 41.76
N ASP A 171 -33.88 10.49 40.56
CA ASP A 171 -34.79 9.37 40.36
C ASP A 171 -34.04 8.02 40.36
N LEU A 172 -32.86 7.95 39.73
CA LEU A 172 -32.05 6.72 39.60
C LEU A 172 -31.03 6.50 40.73
N ARG A 173 -30.56 7.59 41.33
CA ARG A 173 -29.60 7.63 42.45
C ARG A 173 -28.14 7.20 42.18
N PRO A 174 -27.67 6.76 41.00
CA PRO A 174 -26.25 6.66 40.72
C PRO A 174 -25.66 8.02 40.33
N PRO A 175 -24.36 8.20 40.35
CA PRO A 175 -23.70 9.32 39.71
C PRO A 175 -24.01 9.34 38.20
N ILE A 176 -24.37 10.51 37.67
CA ILE A 176 -24.79 10.69 36.28
C ILE A 176 -23.98 11.79 35.62
N TYR A 177 -23.47 11.48 34.41
CA TYR A 177 -22.89 12.48 33.53
C TYR A 177 -23.97 13.10 32.63
N SER A 178 -23.96 14.44 32.48
CA SER A 178 -24.79 15.14 31.51
C SER A 178 -24.32 14.87 30.08
N ARG A 179 -25.08 15.32 29.09
CA ARG A 179 -24.53 15.57 27.77
C ARG A 179 -23.58 16.78 27.80
N PRO A 180 -22.70 16.92 26.79
CA PRO A 180 -21.88 18.11 26.65
C PRO A 180 -22.73 19.37 26.54
N LEU A 181 -22.47 20.36 27.38
CA LEU A 181 -23.16 21.64 27.41
C LEU A 181 -22.33 22.73 26.73
N GLY A 182 -22.98 23.65 26.01
CA GLY A 182 -22.36 24.78 25.32
C GLY A 182 -22.83 24.87 23.86
N GLU A 183 -23.65 25.89 23.56
CA GLU A 183 -24.30 26.04 22.25
C GLU A 183 -23.53 26.85 21.22
N MET A 184 -22.45 27.57 21.58
CA MET A 184 -21.73 28.42 20.62
C MET A 184 -20.44 27.76 20.08
N ALA A 185 -20.22 27.92 18.80
CA ALA A 185 -19.05 27.38 18.08
C ALA A 185 -17.66 27.77 18.66
N ASN A 186 -17.61 28.77 19.57
CA ASN A 186 -16.41 29.26 20.24
C ASN A 186 -16.50 29.27 21.76
N ALA A 187 -17.61 28.79 22.38
CA ALA A 187 -17.69 28.68 23.82
C ALA A 187 -17.05 27.37 24.29
N PRO A 188 -16.25 27.39 25.37
CA PRO A 188 -15.68 26.14 25.91
C PRO A 188 -16.84 25.25 26.38
N ARG A 189 -16.89 24.04 25.83
CA ARG A 189 -17.90 23.03 26.14
C ARG A 189 -17.57 22.37 27.47
N THR A 190 -18.60 22.18 28.30
CA THR A 190 -18.48 21.58 29.64
C THR A 190 -19.28 20.29 29.74
N LEU A 191 -18.86 19.43 30.65
CA LEU A 191 -19.49 18.17 30.98
C LEU A 191 -19.76 18.17 32.50
N LEU A 192 -20.99 17.88 32.91
CA LEU A 192 -21.35 17.80 34.32
C LEU A 192 -21.33 16.36 34.81
N LEU A 193 -20.85 16.17 36.04
CA LEU A 193 -21.03 14.96 36.84
C LEU A 193 -21.84 15.29 38.07
N LEU A 194 -23.02 14.70 38.18
CA LEU A 194 -23.93 14.89 39.31
C LEU A 194 -23.89 13.65 40.22
N ILE A 195 -23.63 13.89 41.50
CA ILE A 195 -23.54 12.83 42.52
C ILE A 195 -24.66 13.10 43.54
N PRO A 196 -25.57 12.13 43.78
CA PRO A 196 -26.69 12.31 44.67
C PRO A 196 -26.25 12.44 46.13
N LEU A 197 -26.85 13.38 46.84
CA LEU A 197 -26.79 13.49 48.28
C LEU A 197 -27.99 12.79 48.87
N THR A 198 -27.76 11.96 49.87
CA THR A 198 -28.83 11.24 50.57
C THR A 198 -28.73 11.43 52.08
N GLU A 199 -29.77 11.99 52.67
CA GLU A 199 -29.88 12.16 54.11
C GLU A 199 -30.98 11.23 54.62
N GLN A 200 -30.64 10.33 55.55
CA GLN A 200 -31.57 9.32 56.10
C GLN A 200 -32.33 8.53 55.00
N GLY A 201 -31.66 8.22 53.88
CA GLY A 201 -32.23 7.48 52.75
C GLY A 201 -33.14 8.32 51.82
N ARG A 202 -33.31 9.61 52.07
CA ARG A 202 -34.05 10.54 51.21
C ARG A 202 -33.07 11.38 50.39
N PHE A 203 -33.44 11.71 49.16
CA PHE A 203 -32.68 12.63 48.33
C PHE A 203 -32.68 14.03 48.91
N SER A 204 -31.50 14.59 49.20
CA SER A 204 -31.33 15.92 49.81
C SER A 204 -30.69 16.93 48.84
N GLY A 205 -30.19 16.47 47.68
CA GLY A 205 -29.56 17.32 46.67
C GLY A 205 -28.51 16.60 45.88
N VAL A 206 -27.58 17.33 45.26
CA VAL A 206 -26.46 16.80 44.48
C VAL A 206 -25.17 17.59 44.76
N VAL A 207 -24.04 16.91 44.66
CA VAL A 207 -22.74 17.53 44.40
C VAL A 207 -22.48 17.43 42.92
N MET A 208 -22.26 18.56 42.28
CA MET A 208 -22.03 18.66 40.83
C MET A 208 -20.58 19.08 40.56
N GLY A 209 -19.85 18.25 39.85
CA GLY A 209 -18.53 18.56 39.28
C GLY A 209 -18.68 19.00 37.83
N GLU A 210 -18.04 20.10 37.45
CA GLU A 210 -18.06 20.65 36.10
C GLU A 210 -16.68 20.48 35.46
N TYR A 211 -16.59 19.78 34.31
CA TYR A 211 -15.37 19.48 33.61
C TYR A 211 -15.28 20.25 32.29
N SER A 212 -14.09 20.77 31.98
CA SER A 212 -13.76 21.25 30.64
C SER A 212 -13.53 20.09 29.71
N ILE A 213 -14.21 20.01 28.57
CA ILE A 213 -14.01 18.98 27.57
C ILE A 213 -12.62 19.11 26.90
N ASP A 214 -12.16 20.37 26.67
CA ASP A 214 -10.79 20.61 26.23
C ASP A 214 -9.76 20.17 27.27
N GLY A 215 -10.05 20.40 28.56
CA GLY A 215 -9.23 19.89 29.66
C GLY A 215 -9.18 18.38 29.72
N LEU A 216 -10.31 17.70 29.53
CA LEU A 216 -10.36 16.22 29.46
C LEU A 216 -9.53 15.68 28.30
N LEU A 217 -9.57 16.30 27.12
CA LEU A 217 -8.74 15.94 26.00
C LEU A 217 -7.26 16.15 26.32
N ARG A 218 -6.89 17.34 26.77
CA ARG A 218 -5.50 17.75 26.98
C ARG A 218 -4.79 16.97 28.09
N PHE A 219 -5.47 16.72 29.19
CA PHE A 219 -4.90 16.06 30.36
C PHE A 219 -5.25 14.57 30.48
N GLY A 220 -6.34 14.14 29.81
CA GLY A 220 -6.80 12.75 29.81
C GLY A 220 -6.04 11.85 28.85
N ILE A 221 -5.60 12.39 27.71
CA ILE A 221 -4.93 11.61 26.65
C ILE A 221 -3.41 11.64 26.82
N PRO A 222 -2.73 10.49 26.66
CA PRO A 222 -1.27 10.44 26.67
C PRO A 222 -0.66 11.31 25.56
N PRO A 223 0.41 12.08 25.85
CA PRO A 223 1.07 12.93 24.85
C PRO A 223 1.64 12.13 23.68
N GLU A 224 2.02 10.87 23.90
CA GLU A 224 2.52 9.98 22.85
C GLU A 224 1.44 9.67 21.79
N VAL A 225 0.17 9.55 22.21
CA VAL A 225 -0.97 9.36 21.31
C VAL A 225 -1.26 10.65 20.55
N MET A 226 -1.28 11.81 21.23
CA MET A 226 -1.48 13.11 20.57
C MET A 226 -0.35 13.47 19.59
N ALA A 227 0.86 12.97 19.80
CA ALA A 227 1.98 13.17 18.88
C ALA A 227 1.87 12.35 17.60
N ARG A 228 1.18 11.20 17.62
CA ARG A 228 1.05 10.27 16.49
C ARG A 228 -0.25 10.45 15.73
N TYR A 229 -1.30 10.92 16.39
CA TYR A 229 -2.67 10.95 15.85
C TYR A 229 -3.29 12.33 16.03
N ALA A 230 -4.08 12.75 15.06
CA ALA A 230 -5.04 13.81 15.24
C ALA A 230 -6.19 13.24 16.08
N VAL A 231 -6.41 13.81 17.26
CA VAL A 231 -7.37 13.30 18.24
C VAL A 231 -8.46 14.34 18.49
N ALA A 232 -9.70 13.89 18.53
CA ALA A 232 -10.85 14.72 18.85
C ALA A 232 -11.84 13.97 19.76
N LEU A 233 -12.52 14.71 20.61
CA LEU A 233 -13.72 14.27 21.28
C LEU A 233 -14.93 14.74 20.46
N LEU A 234 -15.85 13.84 20.20
CA LEU A 234 -17.05 14.05 19.40
C LEU A 234 -18.28 13.83 20.28
N ASP A 235 -19.39 14.46 19.93
CA ASP A 235 -20.70 14.15 20.49
C ASP A 235 -21.35 12.92 19.77
N ASP A 236 -22.57 12.58 20.19
CA ASP A 236 -23.39 11.52 19.62
C ASP A 236 -23.82 11.79 18.17
N LYS A 237 -23.73 13.05 17.70
CA LYS A 237 -24.01 13.45 16.30
C LYS A 237 -22.77 13.54 15.43
N GLY A 238 -21.57 13.32 16.01
CA GLY A 238 -20.29 13.41 15.32
C GLY A 238 -19.75 14.85 15.21
N GLU A 239 -20.31 15.82 15.94
CA GLU A 239 -19.72 17.16 16.06
C GLU A 239 -18.46 17.13 16.93
N VAL A 240 -17.46 17.92 16.54
CA VAL A 240 -16.22 18.04 17.32
C VAL A 240 -16.47 18.91 18.55
N LEU A 241 -16.32 18.29 19.72
CA LEU A 241 -16.42 18.95 21.02
C LEU A 241 -15.10 19.61 21.42
N ALA A 242 -13.99 18.91 21.21
CA ALA A 242 -12.64 19.39 21.50
C ALA A 242 -11.62 18.69 20.58
N GLY A 243 -10.47 19.32 20.37
CA GLY A 243 -9.41 18.80 19.51
C GLY A 243 -9.63 19.11 18.04
N GLY A 244 -9.07 18.31 17.17
CA GLY A 244 -9.20 18.50 15.73
C GLY A 244 -8.84 17.27 14.93
N LEU A 245 -9.59 17.03 13.87
CA LEU A 245 -9.32 16.01 12.88
C LEU A 245 -8.80 16.67 11.61
N GLN A 246 -7.88 16.01 10.93
CA GLN A 246 -7.41 16.50 9.64
C GLN A 246 -8.52 16.34 8.59
N ALA A 247 -8.82 17.40 7.87
CA ALA A 247 -9.74 17.33 6.75
C ALA A 247 -9.19 16.33 5.70
N PRO A 248 -10.04 15.45 5.16
CA PRO A 248 -9.60 14.54 4.12
C PRO A 248 -9.07 15.34 2.92
N PRO A 249 -7.88 15.03 2.38
CA PRO A 249 -7.31 15.77 1.27
C PRO A 249 -8.25 15.69 0.05
N GLN A 250 -8.54 16.85 -0.53
CA GLN A 250 -9.36 16.98 -1.74
C GLN A 250 -8.53 16.62 -3.00
N SER A 251 -8.12 15.36 -3.12
CA SER A 251 -7.39 14.89 -4.30
C SER A 251 -8.34 14.12 -5.24
N PRO A 252 -8.38 14.42 -6.54
CA PRO A 252 -9.16 13.66 -7.52
C PRO A 252 -8.71 12.19 -7.61
N LEU A 253 -7.49 11.88 -7.20
CA LEU A 253 -6.92 10.53 -7.17
C LEU A 253 -7.51 9.63 -6.06
N ARG A 254 -8.31 10.19 -5.15
CA ARG A 254 -8.98 9.45 -4.06
C ARG A 254 -10.00 8.40 -4.56
N ARG A 255 -10.46 8.52 -5.80
CA ARG A 255 -11.38 7.52 -6.41
C ARG A 255 -10.68 6.25 -6.86
N LEU A 256 -9.37 6.20 -6.80
CA LEU A 256 -8.61 5.03 -7.18
C LEU A 256 -8.59 4.01 -6.02
N PRO A 257 -8.76 2.70 -6.31
CA PRO A 257 -8.87 1.66 -5.27
C PRO A 257 -7.61 1.50 -4.39
N TRP A 258 -6.50 2.12 -4.78
CA TRP A 258 -5.24 2.14 -4.02
C TRP A 258 -4.99 3.46 -3.25
N ALA A 259 -5.96 4.39 -3.25
CA ALA A 259 -5.83 5.61 -2.46
C ALA A 259 -5.91 5.26 -0.98
N SER A 260 -4.86 5.55 -0.24
CA SER A 260 -4.80 5.38 1.22
C SER A 260 -5.91 6.19 1.88
N GLN A 261 -6.84 5.51 2.55
CA GLN A 261 -7.80 6.14 3.44
C GLN A 261 -7.09 6.47 4.76
N ALA A 262 -7.41 7.62 5.36
CA ALA A 262 -6.94 7.92 6.70
C ALA A 262 -7.49 6.87 7.66
N LEU A 263 -6.61 6.19 8.37
CA LEU A 263 -6.98 5.20 9.37
C LEU A 263 -7.61 5.94 10.56
N THR A 264 -8.84 5.58 10.89
CA THR A 264 -9.58 6.17 11.99
C THR A 264 -10.12 5.08 12.91
N HIS A 265 -10.11 5.37 14.20
CA HIS A 265 -10.75 4.52 15.20
C HIS A 265 -11.54 5.37 16.17
N GLU A 266 -12.73 4.89 16.57
CA GLU A 266 -13.67 5.59 17.45
C GLU A 266 -14.02 4.69 18.63
N VAL A 267 -13.98 5.25 19.83
CA VAL A 267 -14.32 4.52 21.07
C VAL A 267 -15.13 5.42 21.98
N PRO A 268 -16.25 4.96 22.57
CA PRO A 268 -16.99 5.74 23.54
C PRO A 268 -16.17 5.99 24.79
N VAL A 269 -16.27 7.20 25.36
CA VAL A 269 -15.57 7.56 26.59
C VAL A 269 -16.34 7.02 27.80
N SER A 270 -15.81 5.96 28.40
CA SER A 270 -16.38 5.42 29.66
C SER A 270 -15.82 6.20 30.86
N PRO A 271 -16.63 6.53 31.91
CA PRO A 271 -18.01 6.10 32.15
C PRO A 271 -19.10 7.00 31.55
N ILE A 272 -18.76 8.01 30.76
CA ILE A 272 -19.71 8.98 30.20
C ILE A 272 -20.69 8.30 29.22
N GLY A 273 -20.27 7.20 28.61
CA GLY A 273 -21.08 6.46 27.64
C GLY A 273 -20.98 7.02 26.23
N ASN A 274 -22.05 6.88 25.45
CA ASN A 274 -22.04 7.24 24.02
C ASN A 274 -22.21 8.73 23.74
N SER A 275 -22.48 9.56 24.79
CA SER A 275 -22.61 11.01 24.61
C SER A 275 -21.28 11.72 24.30
N VAL A 276 -20.13 11.04 24.55
CA VAL A 276 -18.80 11.50 24.17
C VAL A 276 -18.02 10.35 23.59
N VAL A 277 -17.49 10.54 22.37
CA VAL A 277 -16.71 9.56 21.64
C VAL A 277 -15.31 10.10 21.38
N LEU A 278 -14.31 9.29 21.71
CA LEU A 278 -12.91 9.57 21.36
C LEU A 278 -12.64 9.04 19.95
N LYS A 279 -12.23 9.93 19.06
CA LYS A 279 -11.81 9.60 17.70
C LYS A 279 -10.36 9.97 17.48
N ALA A 280 -9.59 9.04 16.97
CA ALA A 280 -8.23 9.31 16.51
C ALA A 280 -8.08 9.00 15.03
N GLN A 281 -7.27 9.81 14.38
CA GLN A 281 -6.94 9.73 12.96
C GLN A 281 -5.43 9.79 12.80
N GLY A 282 -4.86 8.80 12.09
CA GLY A 282 -3.43 8.78 11.80
C GLY A 282 -2.98 10.01 11.01
N TYR A 283 -1.87 10.64 11.44
CA TYR A 283 -1.22 11.67 10.63
C TYR A 283 -0.62 11.02 9.39
N ARG A 284 -0.85 11.63 8.22
CA ARG A 284 -0.07 11.28 7.02
C ARG A 284 1.36 11.79 7.22
N THR A 285 2.27 10.91 7.54
CA THR A 285 3.68 11.23 7.67
C THR A 285 4.37 11.19 6.31
N SER A 286 5.52 11.89 6.20
CA SER A 286 6.38 11.82 5.01
C SER A 286 6.91 10.40 4.71
N GLN A 287 6.81 9.47 5.67
CA GLN A 287 7.14 8.06 5.47
C GLN A 287 6.24 7.40 4.43
N ASP A 288 4.96 7.77 4.36
CA ASP A 288 4.04 7.29 3.31
C ASP A 288 4.52 7.71 1.91
N ALA A 289 5.11 8.89 1.80
CA ALA A 289 5.67 9.39 0.54
C ALA A 289 6.93 8.61 0.12
N VAL A 290 7.81 8.27 1.08
CA VAL A 290 9.05 7.51 0.82
C VAL A 290 8.72 6.06 0.47
N GLY A 291 7.82 5.41 1.22
CA GLY A 291 7.33 4.06 0.91
C GLY A 291 6.69 4.03 -0.48
N SER A 292 5.82 5.00 -0.79
CA SER A 292 5.19 5.13 -2.11
C SER A 292 6.22 5.35 -3.22
N ALA A 293 7.26 6.17 -3.01
CA ALA A 293 8.34 6.40 -3.97
C ALA A 293 9.13 5.12 -4.28
N PHE A 294 9.43 4.30 -3.26
CA PHE A 294 10.09 3.01 -3.45
C PHE A 294 9.31 2.09 -4.38
N PHE A 295 7.99 1.94 -4.19
CA PHE A 295 7.14 1.13 -5.06
C PHE A 295 7.09 1.66 -6.50
N TRP A 296 7.08 2.99 -6.69
CA TRP A 296 7.16 3.60 -8.01
C TRP A 296 8.50 3.32 -8.70
N VAL A 297 9.61 3.38 -7.96
CA VAL A 297 10.94 3.04 -8.48
C VAL A 297 11.02 1.57 -8.89
N VAL A 298 10.55 0.64 -8.05
CA VAL A 298 10.50 -0.80 -8.37
C VAL A 298 9.62 -1.05 -9.60
N GLY A 299 8.45 -0.42 -9.68
CA GLY A 299 7.55 -0.51 -10.83
C GLY A 299 8.19 0.02 -12.12
N ALA A 300 8.86 1.17 -12.05
CA ALA A 300 9.56 1.77 -13.19
C ALA A 300 10.72 0.90 -13.67
N LEU A 301 11.56 0.38 -12.76
CA LEU A 301 12.65 -0.53 -13.09
C LEU A 301 12.14 -1.84 -13.71
N SER A 302 11.05 -2.38 -13.18
CA SER A 302 10.42 -3.59 -13.72
C SER A 302 9.89 -3.34 -15.13
N THR A 303 9.23 -2.22 -15.36
CA THR A 303 8.73 -1.81 -16.69
C THR A 303 9.88 -1.63 -17.69
N LEU A 304 10.97 -0.99 -17.25
CA LEU A 304 12.17 -0.80 -18.06
C LEU A 304 12.80 -2.13 -18.46
N THR A 305 12.88 -3.08 -17.51
CA THR A 305 13.42 -4.43 -17.74
C THR A 305 12.58 -5.19 -18.79
N VAL A 306 11.26 -5.12 -18.66
CA VAL A 306 10.32 -5.69 -19.64
C VAL A 306 10.51 -5.07 -21.02
N TRP A 307 10.61 -3.75 -21.08
CA TRP A 307 10.80 -3.02 -22.34
C TRP A 307 12.13 -3.40 -23.02
N MET A 308 13.19 -3.53 -22.23
CA MET A 308 14.51 -3.95 -22.71
C MET A 308 14.51 -5.41 -23.25
N LEU A 309 13.86 -6.32 -22.53
CA LEU A 309 13.69 -7.71 -22.96
C LEU A 309 12.85 -7.82 -24.25
N MET A 310 11.80 -7.03 -24.36
CA MET A 310 10.98 -6.97 -25.57
C MET A 310 11.76 -6.38 -26.76
N GLY A 311 12.60 -5.39 -26.51
CA GLY A 311 13.50 -4.80 -27.53
C GLY A 311 14.53 -5.81 -28.04
N THR A 312 15.21 -6.53 -27.17
CA THR A 312 16.19 -7.58 -27.53
C THR A 312 15.53 -8.73 -28.29
N TRP A 313 14.33 -9.16 -27.84
CA TRP A 313 13.56 -10.19 -28.55
C TRP A 313 13.16 -9.78 -29.98
N ARG A 314 12.67 -8.54 -30.16
CA ARG A 314 12.37 -8.00 -31.49
C ARG A 314 13.60 -7.93 -32.40
N HIS A 315 14.74 -7.52 -31.85
CA HIS A 315 15.99 -7.41 -32.59
C HIS A 315 16.50 -8.78 -33.03
N THR A 316 16.44 -9.79 -32.14
CA THR A 316 16.86 -11.17 -32.46
C THR A 316 15.96 -11.80 -33.52
N ARG A 317 14.63 -11.59 -33.44
CA ARG A 317 13.70 -12.08 -34.48
C ARG A 317 13.97 -11.47 -35.83
N ARG A 318 14.27 -10.17 -35.92
CA ARG A 318 14.61 -9.52 -37.19
C ARG A 318 15.92 -10.10 -37.79
N ARG A 319 16.92 -10.37 -36.96
CA ARG A 319 18.19 -10.99 -37.42
C ARG A 319 17.97 -12.39 -38.00
N ILE A 320 17.17 -13.22 -37.34
CA ILE A 320 16.85 -14.57 -37.82
C ILE A 320 16.11 -14.52 -39.17
N GLN A 321 15.14 -13.65 -39.31
CA GLN A 321 14.39 -13.46 -40.57
C GLN A 321 15.27 -13.01 -41.73
N THR A 322 16.19 -12.06 -41.49
CA THR A 322 17.14 -11.60 -42.51
C THR A 322 18.12 -12.69 -42.92
N GLN A 323 18.62 -13.50 -41.99
CA GLN A 323 19.48 -14.62 -42.29
C GLN A 323 18.75 -15.70 -43.09
N GLN A 324 17.52 -16.03 -42.74
CA GLN A 324 16.70 -17.00 -43.49
C GLN A 324 16.40 -16.53 -44.91
N ALA A 325 16.11 -15.25 -45.11
CA ALA A 325 15.90 -14.69 -46.44
C ALA A 325 17.16 -14.77 -47.30
N LEU A 326 18.32 -14.45 -46.73
CA LEU A 326 19.60 -14.55 -47.44
C LEU A 326 19.96 -16.01 -47.80
N MET A 327 19.71 -16.96 -46.88
CA MET A 327 19.91 -18.37 -47.18
C MET A 327 18.94 -18.92 -48.24
N ALA A 328 17.70 -18.46 -48.24
CA ALA A 328 16.71 -18.82 -49.25
C ALA A 328 17.14 -18.35 -50.64
N GLU A 329 17.66 -17.11 -50.72
CA GLU A 329 18.15 -16.55 -51.99
C GLU A 329 19.38 -17.30 -52.53
N THR A 330 20.35 -17.60 -51.67
CA THR A 330 21.55 -18.40 -52.08
C THR A 330 21.19 -19.80 -52.50
N ASN A 331 20.26 -20.46 -51.79
CA ASN A 331 19.79 -21.80 -52.15
C ASN A 331 18.99 -21.82 -53.46
N PHE A 332 18.14 -20.77 -53.66
CA PHE A 332 17.41 -20.62 -54.94
C PHE A 332 18.34 -20.44 -56.12
N ARG A 333 19.36 -19.58 -55.98
CA ARG A 333 20.37 -19.37 -57.00
C ARG A 333 21.13 -20.66 -57.33
N ARG A 334 21.62 -21.43 -56.34
CA ARG A 334 22.25 -22.71 -56.53
C ARG A 334 21.34 -23.75 -57.21
N ALA A 335 20.07 -23.78 -56.81
CA ALA A 335 19.10 -24.69 -57.42
C ALA A 335 18.84 -24.33 -58.90
N MET A 336 18.80 -23.06 -59.25
CA MET A 336 18.72 -22.62 -60.64
C MET A 336 19.97 -23.03 -61.42
N GLU A 337 21.16 -22.75 -60.91
CA GLU A 337 22.44 -23.17 -61.54
C GLU A 337 22.50 -24.67 -61.75
N ASN A 338 22.05 -25.48 -60.79
CA ASN A 338 22.05 -26.95 -60.90
C ASN A 338 20.96 -27.49 -61.86
N SER A 339 19.88 -26.73 -62.10
CA SER A 339 18.80 -27.16 -63.00
C SER A 339 19.04 -26.79 -64.46
N MET A 340 20.05 -25.99 -64.75
CA MET A 340 20.41 -25.64 -66.12
C MET A 340 20.99 -26.83 -66.85
N LEU A 341 20.42 -27.15 -68.01
CA LEU A 341 20.96 -28.19 -68.89
C LEU A 341 22.14 -27.68 -69.75
N THR A 342 22.41 -26.38 -69.70
CA THR A 342 23.52 -25.77 -70.42
C THR A 342 24.77 -25.74 -69.55
N GLY A 343 25.87 -26.32 -70.08
CA GLY A 343 27.17 -26.26 -69.43
C GLY A 343 27.71 -24.84 -69.36
N MET A 344 28.07 -24.37 -68.18
CA MET A 344 28.67 -23.07 -67.94
C MET A 344 30.09 -23.26 -67.34
N ARG A 345 31.01 -22.44 -67.80
CA ARG A 345 32.35 -22.27 -67.23
C ARG A 345 32.67 -20.78 -67.13
N ALA A 346 33.40 -20.36 -66.08
CA ALA A 346 34.00 -19.04 -65.98
C ALA A 346 35.54 -19.17 -66.00
N LEU A 347 36.16 -18.20 -66.69
CA LEU A 347 37.63 -18.13 -66.78
C LEU A 347 38.05 -16.80 -66.08
N ASP A 348 39.28 -16.79 -65.54
CA ASP A 348 39.94 -15.52 -65.18
C ASP A 348 40.61 -14.91 -66.44
N MET A 349 41.26 -13.73 -66.22
CA MET A 349 41.91 -12.99 -67.30
C MET A 349 43.14 -13.71 -67.87
N ASP A 350 43.65 -14.72 -67.14
CA ASP A 350 44.76 -15.57 -67.56
C ASP A 350 44.30 -16.87 -68.25
N GLY A 351 42.97 -16.99 -68.51
CA GLY A 351 42.36 -18.13 -69.18
C GLY A 351 42.22 -19.37 -68.29
N ARG A 352 42.34 -19.24 -66.97
CA ARG A 352 42.21 -20.32 -66.01
C ARG A 352 40.75 -20.51 -65.57
N ILE A 353 40.28 -21.75 -65.55
CA ILE A 353 38.90 -22.05 -65.10
C ILE A 353 38.76 -21.73 -63.59
N THR A 354 37.87 -20.83 -63.33
CA THR A 354 37.52 -20.40 -61.92
C THR A 354 36.18 -20.96 -61.38
N TYR A 355 35.29 -21.37 -62.34
CA TYR A 355 33.99 -21.94 -61.98
C TYR A 355 33.50 -22.86 -63.13
N VAL A 356 32.83 -23.96 -62.77
CA VAL A 356 32.06 -24.83 -63.68
C VAL A 356 30.74 -25.21 -62.99
N ASN A 357 29.63 -25.29 -63.75
CA ASN A 357 28.39 -25.82 -63.25
C ASN A 357 28.30 -27.36 -63.41
N PRO A 358 27.39 -28.03 -62.67
CA PRO A 358 27.24 -29.50 -62.76
C PRO A 358 26.93 -30.00 -64.18
N ALA A 359 26.20 -29.22 -64.97
CA ALA A 359 25.88 -29.57 -66.35
C ALA A 359 27.14 -29.59 -67.22
N PHE A 360 28.06 -28.66 -67.00
CA PHE A 360 29.35 -28.69 -67.73
C PHE A 360 30.18 -29.94 -67.42
N CYS A 361 30.23 -30.28 -66.11
CA CYS A 361 30.91 -31.50 -65.66
C CYS A 361 30.28 -32.78 -66.31
N SER A 362 28.93 -32.83 -66.33
CA SER A 362 28.23 -33.98 -66.98
C SER A 362 28.43 -34.05 -68.49
N MET A 363 28.54 -32.92 -69.19
CA MET A 363 28.74 -32.83 -70.64
C MET A 363 30.15 -33.16 -71.02
N THR A 364 31.15 -32.78 -70.25
CA THR A 364 32.54 -32.96 -70.48
C THR A 364 33.11 -34.32 -69.97
N GLY A 365 32.39 -34.88 -68.93
CA GLY A 365 32.83 -36.11 -68.26
C GLY A 365 33.89 -35.84 -67.18
N TRP A 366 34.29 -34.63 -66.91
CA TRP A 366 35.28 -34.23 -65.93
C TRP A 366 34.63 -33.64 -64.67
N THR A 367 35.26 -33.89 -63.54
CA THR A 367 34.75 -33.32 -62.23
C THR A 367 35.20 -31.88 -62.06
N GLU A 368 34.48 -31.13 -61.23
CA GLU A 368 34.79 -29.73 -60.83
C GLU A 368 36.23 -29.61 -60.32
N THR A 369 36.70 -30.56 -59.49
CA THR A 369 38.01 -30.56 -58.88
C THR A 369 39.13 -30.78 -59.88
N GLU A 370 38.84 -31.45 -60.97
CA GLU A 370 39.82 -31.70 -62.09
C GLU A 370 39.86 -30.51 -63.04
N LEU A 371 38.80 -29.79 -63.20
CA LEU A 371 38.68 -28.66 -64.12
C LEU A 371 39.10 -27.31 -63.53
N ILE A 372 38.79 -27.04 -62.24
CA ILE A 372 39.16 -25.79 -61.59
C ILE A 372 40.70 -25.63 -61.61
N GLY A 373 41.11 -24.46 -62.04
CA GLY A 373 42.51 -24.10 -62.08
C GLY A 373 43.27 -24.57 -63.40
N CYS A 374 42.62 -25.33 -64.30
CA CYS A 374 43.19 -25.68 -65.59
C CYS A 374 43.24 -24.47 -66.54
N THR A 375 44.28 -24.42 -67.37
CA THR A 375 44.46 -23.48 -68.46
C THR A 375 44.47 -24.27 -69.78
N ALA A 376 44.27 -23.56 -70.91
CA ALA A 376 44.32 -24.14 -72.20
C ALA A 376 45.72 -24.78 -72.47
N PRO A 377 45.79 -25.92 -73.16
CA PRO A 377 44.67 -26.73 -73.69
C PRO A 377 43.86 -27.41 -72.59
N PHE A 378 42.54 -27.29 -72.57
CA PHE A 378 41.69 -27.88 -71.52
C PHE A 378 41.57 -29.41 -71.73
N PRO A 379 41.48 -30.23 -70.68
CA PRO A 379 41.47 -31.69 -70.73
C PRO A 379 40.30 -32.32 -71.52
N TYR A 380 39.23 -31.59 -71.71
CA TYR A 380 38.03 -31.97 -72.47
C TYR A 380 38.08 -31.58 -73.95
N TRP A 381 39.19 -30.96 -74.44
CA TRP A 381 39.36 -30.65 -75.86
C TRP A 381 39.85 -31.84 -76.61
N PRO A 382 39.36 -32.06 -77.86
CA PRO A 382 39.93 -33.08 -78.73
C PRO A 382 41.39 -32.75 -79.13
N ASP A 383 42.28 -33.71 -79.08
CA ASP A 383 43.72 -33.54 -79.44
C ASP A 383 43.92 -32.94 -80.80
N SER A 384 43.01 -33.24 -81.78
CA SER A 384 43.06 -32.76 -83.16
C SER A 384 42.81 -31.24 -83.30
N ASP A 385 42.18 -30.59 -82.30
CA ASP A 385 41.63 -29.23 -82.45
C ASP A 385 42.29 -28.22 -81.49
N HIS A 386 43.34 -28.66 -80.75
CA HIS A 386 43.98 -27.84 -79.70
C HIS A 386 44.44 -26.47 -80.21
N ASP A 387 45.11 -26.40 -81.42
CA ASP A 387 45.63 -25.15 -81.95
C ASP A 387 44.50 -24.18 -82.36
N MET A 388 43.42 -24.68 -82.98
CA MET A 388 42.28 -23.91 -83.37
C MET A 388 41.49 -23.41 -82.14
N LEU A 389 41.26 -24.23 -81.12
CA LEU A 389 40.55 -23.91 -79.94
C LEU A 389 41.32 -22.92 -79.05
N SER A 390 42.67 -23.08 -79.01
CA SER A 390 43.50 -22.13 -78.24
C SER A 390 43.51 -20.75 -78.88
N ALA A 391 43.58 -20.64 -80.16
CA ALA A 391 43.49 -19.37 -80.87
C ALA A 391 42.12 -18.67 -80.65
N ARG A 392 41.06 -19.48 -80.68
CA ARG A 392 39.70 -18.99 -80.42
C ARG A 392 39.50 -18.48 -78.96
N LEU A 393 40.08 -19.21 -78.02
CA LEU A 393 40.06 -18.78 -76.62
C LEU A 393 40.83 -17.46 -76.43
N GLU A 394 41.96 -17.30 -77.07
CA GLU A 394 42.76 -16.07 -76.99
C GLU A 394 42.02 -14.88 -77.59
N ASP A 395 41.25 -15.08 -78.67
CA ASP A 395 40.35 -14.07 -79.22
C ASP A 395 39.17 -13.75 -78.29
N GLU A 396 38.58 -14.72 -77.55
CA GLU A 396 37.56 -14.52 -76.53
C GLU A 396 38.10 -13.71 -75.36
N LEU A 397 39.27 -14.05 -74.84
CA LEU A 397 39.92 -13.36 -73.73
C LEU A 397 40.29 -11.93 -74.07
N HIS A 398 40.62 -11.62 -75.31
CA HIS A 398 40.96 -10.29 -75.80
C HIS A 398 39.73 -9.49 -76.32
N GLY A 399 38.51 -10.06 -76.21
CA GLY A 399 37.28 -9.43 -76.66
C GLY A 399 37.18 -9.25 -78.18
N ARG A 400 37.88 -10.04 -78.96
CA ARG A 400 37.90 -9.99 -80.44
C ARG A 400 36.93 -10.99 -81.07
N SER A 401 36.24 -11.82 -80.26
CA SER A 401 35.22 -12.73 -80.81
C SER A 401 33.93 -12.00 -81.09
N THR A 402 33.48 -11.99 -82.32
CA THR A 402 32.12 -11.65 -82.70
C THR A 402 31.17 -12.77 -82.27
N PRO A 403 29.94 -12.46 -81.69
CA PRO A 403 28.99 -13.49 -81.26
C PRO A 403 28.50 -14.39 -82.40
#